data_eb06e79f93a35adba15752447c599ca9
#
_entry.id   eb06e79f93a35adba15752447c599ca9
#
_cell.length_a   1.000
_cell.length_b   1.000
_cell.length_c   1.000
_cell.angle_alpha   90.00
_cell.angle_beta   90.00
_cell.angle_gamma   90.00
#
_symmetry.space_group_name_H-M   'P 1'
#
loop_
_entity.id
_entity.type
_entity.pdbx_description
1 polymer ?
#
loop_
_entity_poly.entity_id
_entity_poly.type
_entity_poly.pdbx_seq_one_letter_code
_entity_poly.pdbx_strand_id
1 'polypeptide(L)'
;MNQIRVLIVEDHHFFRSGLAQWLNQQKDIVCCGAAASIIEARQAVVNLVPDVILMDLRLGDGEGLDLIAEVSQNHPKIRIITLSQFDEDIFAHRALQAGARGYLMKSEATESVLTAIEQVMSGGIHLSPRMEAKLLSNMFPDPASRAPSMARLSNRELQVFQLLGAGMTTTEIAQHLKLSHKTIETYREHLKHKLNLPDALSLVRSAKSWVEIGKLTD
;
A
#
# COMPACT_ATOMS: atom_id res chain seq x y z
N MET A 1 10.68 -30.10 -7.27
CA MET A 1 10.62 -28.65 -7.58
C MET A 1 10.76 -27.91 -6.26
N ASN A 2 11.54 -26.84 -6.21
CA ASN A 2 11.58 -26.04 -4.98
C ASN A 2 10.26 -25.30 -4.84
N GLN A 3 9.64 -25.37 -3.66
CA GLN A 3 8.43 -24.61 -3.36
C GLN A 3 8.75 -23.11 -3.33
N ILE A 4 7.82 -22.27 -3.81
CA ILE A 4 7.90 -20.81 -3.73
C ILE A 4 7.73 -20.42 -2.27
N ARG A 5 8.70 -19.69 -1.72
CA ARG A 5 8.75 -19.26 -0.32
C ARG A 5 8.07 -17.89 -0.19
N VAL A 6 6.94 -17.85 0.49
CA VAL A 6 6.14 -16.64 0.67
C VAL A 6 6.25 -16.14 2.11
N LEU A 7 6.62 -14.88 2.28
CA LEU A 7 6.53 -14.14 3.54
C LEU A 7 5.25 -13.29 3.52
N ILE A 8 4.47 -13.35 4.59
CA ILE A 8 3.28 -12.51 4.77
C ILE A 8 3.63 -11.38 5.74
N VAL A 9 3.35 -10.13 5.34
CA VAL A 9 3.50 -8.94 6.19
C VAL A 9 2.13 -8.27 6.34
N GLU A 10 1.52 -8.43 7.52
CA GLU A 10 0.12 -8.08 7.77
C GLU A 10 -0.09 -7.92 9.28
N ASP A 11 -0.65 -6.80 9.76
CA ASP A 11 -0.91 -6.58 11.19
C ASP A 11 -2.19 -7.27 11.69
N HIS A 12 -3.20 -7.47 10.83
CA HIS A 12 -4.43 -8.18 11.20
C HIS A 12 -4.19 -9.67 11.40
N HIS A 13 -4.22 -10.10 12.65
CA HIS A 13 -3.89 -11.48 13.05
C HIS A 13 -4.70 -12.55 12.30
N PHE A 14 -6.03 -12.37 12.21
CA PHE A 14 -6.90 -13.38 11.58
C PHE A 14 -6.65 -13.50 10.08
N PHE A 15 -6.51 -12.39 9.38
CA PHE A 15 -6.22 -12.39 7.95
C PHE A 15 -4.84 -13.03 7.68
N ARG A 16 -3.82 -12.63 8.43
CA ARG A 16 -2.46 -13.18 8.33
C ARG A 16 -2.44 -14.69 8.56
N SER A 17 -3.10 -15.18 9.63
CA SER A 17 -3.12 -16.60 9.97
C SER A 17 -3.93 -17.41 8.96
N GLY A 18 -5.08 -16.91 8.52
CA GLY A 18 -5.91 -17.57 7.50
C GLY A 18 -5.18 -17.68 6.17
N LEU A 19 -4.52 -16.60 5.72
CA LEU A 19 -3.76 -16.59 4.48
C LEU A 19 -2.55 -17.54 4.55
N ALA A 20 -1.83 -17.58 5.68
CA ALA A 20 -0.73 -18.52 5.89
C ALA A 20 -1.19 -19.98 5.83
N GLN A 21 -2.28 -20.31 6.49
CA GLN A 21 -2.85 -21.65 6.47
C GLN A 21 -3.30 -22.05 5.07
N TRP A 22 -3.96 -21.14 4.35
CA TRP A 22 -4.43 -21.38 2.99
C TRP A 22 -3.26 -21.57 1.99
N LEU A 23 -2.21 -20.73 2.07
CA LEU A 23 -1.01 -20.89 1.23
C LEU A 23 -0.32 -22.24 1.46
N ASN A 24 -0.22 -22.68 2.71
CA ASN A 24 0.41 -23.98 3.04
C ASN A 24 -0.40 -25.20 2.57
N GLN A 25 -1.63 -25.02 2.13
CA GLN A 25 -2.41 -26.07 1.47
C GLN A 25 -2.10 -26.19 -0.02
N GLN A 26 -1.39 -25.22 -0.59
CA GLN A 26 -1.01 -25.23 -2.00
C GLN A 26 0.25 -26.08 -2.22
N LYS A 27 0.26 -26.84 -3.32
CA LYS A 27 1.30 -27.85 -3.58
C LYS A 27 2.70 -27.26 -3.74
N ASP A 28 2.81 -26.14 -4.44
CA ASP A 28 4.09 -25.57 -4.88
C ASP A 28 4.47 -24.28 -4.14
N ILE A 29 3.78 -23.96 -3.03
CA ILE A 29 3.98 -22.75 -2.23
C ILE A 29 4.15 -23.14 -0.75
N VAL A 30 4.98 -22.41 -0.05
CA VAL A 30 5.13 -22.50 1.40
C VAL A 30 5.16 -21.11 2.03
N CYS A 31 4.34 -20.89 3.04
CA CYS A 31 4.47 -19.70 3.89
C CYS A 31 5.73 -19.89 4.77
N CYS A 32 6.83 -19.26 4.38
CA CYS A 32 8.10 -19.39 5.09
C CYS A 32 8.18 -18.54 6.35
N GLY A 33 7.22 -17.63 6.55
CA GLY A 33 7.10 -16.79 7.74
C GLY A 33 5.98 -15.77 7.64
N ALA A 34 5.71 -15.12 8.77
CA ALA A 34 4.72 -14.07 8.87
C ALA A 34 5.22 -12.99 9.83
N ALA A 35 4.98 -11.73 9.52
CA ALA A 35 5.36 -10.55 10.29
C ALA A 35 4.14 -9.65 10.52
N ALA A 36 4.02 -9.08 11.73
CA ALA A 36 2.93 -8.20 12.11
C ALA A 36 3.32 -6.71 12.07
N SER A 37 4.58 -6.41 11.79
CA SER A 37 5.11 -5.05 11.84
C SER A 37 6.25 -4.88 10.81
N ILE A 38 6.60 -3.64 10.52
CA ILE A 38 7.76 -3.31 9.66
C ILE A 38 9.07 -3.83 10.27
N ILE A 39 9.21 -3.73 11.57
CA ILE A 39 10.42 -4.20 12.28
C ILE A 39 10.57 -5.71 12.11
N GLU A 40 9.50 -6.48 12.36
CA GLU A 40 9.51 -7.93 12.17
C GLU A 40 9.74 -8.31 10.71
N ALA A 41 9.13 -7.58 9.77
CA ALA A 41 9.29 -7.84 8.35
C ALA A 41 10.74 -7.67 7.87
N ARG A 42 11.45 -6.61 8.30
CA ARG A 42 12.88 -6.43 8.00
C ARG A 42 13.73 -7.61 8.47
N GLN A 43 13.48 -8.09 9.70
CA GLN A 43 14.20 -9.25 10.24
C GLN A 43 13.87 -10.52 9.46
N ALA A 44 12.59 -10.72 9.13
CA ALA A 44 12.13 -11.88 8.38
C ALA A 44 12.70 -11.93 6.96
N VAL A 45 12.77 -10.80 6.26
CA VAL A 45 13.37 -10.70 4.90
C VAL A 45 14.82 -11.20 4.92
N VAL A 46 15.62 -10.77 5.89
CA VAL A 46 17.04 -11.15 6.00
C VAL A 46 17.20 -12.62 6.41
N ASN A 47 16.40 -13.08 7.38
CA ASN A 47 16.58 -14.41 7.97
C ASN A 47 15.96 -15.52 7.10
N LEU A 48 14.85 -15.23 6.43
CA LEU A 48 14.07 -16.23 5.71
C LEU A 48 14.35 -16.23 4.21
N VAL A 49 14.86 -15.16 3.66
CA VAL A 49 15.14 -14.99 2.21
C VAL A 49 13.94 -15.49 1.37
N PRO A 50 12.77 -14.84 1.45
CA PRO A 50 11.59 -15.26 0.70
C PRO A 50 11.76 -15.00 -0.80
N ASP A 51 11.02 -15.74 -1.64
CA ASP A 51 10.92 -15.47 -3.07
C ASP A 51 9.88 -14.37 -3.34
N VAL A 52 8.77 -14.40 -2.56
CA VAL A 52 7.66 -13.47 -2.66
C VAL A 52 7.30 -12.91 -1.28
N ILE A 53 6.97 -11.63 -1.22
CA ILE A 53 6.36 -10.99 -0.04
C ILE A 53 4.94 -10.56 -0.40
N LEU A 54 3.96 -11.02 0.39
CA LEU A 54 2.61 -10.45 0.40
C LEU A 54 2.60 -9.36 1.46
N MET A 55 2.47 -8.10 1.03
CA MET A 55 2.71 -6.92 1.84
C MET A 55 1.45 -6.08 2.01
N ASP A 56 0.95 -5.92 3.24
CA ASP A 56 -0.01 -4.86 3.50
C ASP A 56 0.66 -3.48 3.44
N LEU A 57 -0.06 -2.52 2.90
CA LEU A 57 0.38 -1.12 2.86
C LEU A 57 0.28 -0.43 4.22
N ARG A 58 -0.63 -0.89 5.08
CA ARG A 58 -0.90 -0.27 6.37
C ARG A 58 -0.51 -1.21 7.50
N LEU A 59 0.58 -0.88 8.14
CA LEU A 59 1.08 -1.58 9.32
C LEU A 59 1.07 -0.60 10.49
N GLY A 60 0.73 -1.08 11.68
CA GLY A 60 0.56 -0.23 12.86
C GLY A 60 1.80 0.59 13.26
N ASP A 61 3.00 0.19 12.83
CA ASP A 61 4.28 0.82 13.14
C ASP A 61 4.90 1.61 11.98
N GLY A 62 4.21 1.74 10.81
CA GLY A 62 4.71 2.55 9.72
C GLY A 62 4.07 2.30 8.35
N GLU A 63 4.71 2.78 7.31
CA GLU A 63 4.22 2.76 5.94
C GLU A 63 4.80 1.58 5.15
N GLY A 64 3.94 0.71 4.66
CA GLY A 64 4.34 -0.41 3.81
C GLY A 64 5.06 0.03 2.53
N LEU A 65 4.71 1.19 1.97
CA LEU A 65 5.38 1.73 0.77
C LEU A 65 6.88 1.98 0.99
N ASP A 66 7.26 2.48 2.16
CA ASP A 66 8.68 2.72 2.50
C ASP A 66 9.44 1.39 2.59
N LEU A 67 8.81 0.36 3.19
CA LEU A 67 9.39 -0.98 3.27
C LEU A 67 9.50 -1.65 1.89
N ILE A 68 8.49 -1.47 1.01
CA ILE A 68 8.55 -1.95 -0.38
C ILE A 68 9.77 -1.36 -1.09
N ALA A 69 9.98 -0.05 -0.98
CA ALA A 69 11.11 0.62 -1.61
C ALA A 69 12.45 0.11 -1.07
N GLU A 70 12.57 -0.04 0.25
CA GLU A 70 13.75 -0.57 0.93
C GLU A 70 14.08 -2.00 0.47
N VAL A 71 13.09 -2.89 0.48
CA VAL A 71 13.29 -4.30 0.10
C VAL A 71 13.59 -4.41 -1.41
N SER A 72 12.89 -3.66 -2.25
CA SER A 72 13.11 -3.68 -3.69
C SER A 72 14.53 -3.25 -4.08
N GLN A 73 15.09 -2.27 -3.37
CA GLN A 73 16.47 -1.79 -3.59
C GLN A 73 17.52 -2.77 -3.07
N ASN A 74 17.35 -3.29 -1.85
CA ASN A 74 18.35 -4.11 -1.18
C ASN A 74 18.26 -5.59 -1.56
N HIS A 75 17.09 -6.07 -1.98
CA HIS A 75 16.80 -7.46 -2.31
C HIS A 75 16.06 -7.60 -3.66
N PRO A 76 16.65 -7.22 -4.79
CA PRO A 76 15.97 -7.10 -6.10
C PRO A 76 15.43 -8.44 -6.67
N LYS A 77 15.82 -9.56 -6.07
CA LYS A 77 15.30 -10.88 -6.44
C LYS A 77 13.96 -11.19 -5.78
N ILE A 78 13.65 -10.56 -4.65
CA ILE A 78 12.39 -10.75 -3.95
C ILE A 78 11.27 -10.03 -4.72
N ARG A 79 10.18 -10.73 -5.00
CA ARG A 79 9.00 -10.15 -5.63
C ARG A 79 8.02 -9.69 -4.57
N ILE A 80 7.47 -8.50 -4.71
CA ILE A 80 6.54 -7.93 -3.73
C ILE A 80 5.19 -7.77 -4.38
N ILE A 81 4.16 -8.37 -3.77
CA ILE A 81 2.75 -8.19 -4.10
C ILE A 81 2.11 -7.46 -2.94
N THR A 82 1.50 -6.33 -3.23
CA THR A 82 0.77 -5.55 -2.24
C THR A 82 -0.63 -6.14 -2.07
N LEU A 83 -1.02 -6.37 -0.81
CA LEU A 83 -2.39 -6.67 -0.40
C LEU A 83 -2.95 -5.45 0.32
N SER A 84 -4.07 -4.90 -0.13
CA SER A 84 -4.60 -3.66 0.41
C SER A 84 -6.12 -3.62 0.45
N GLN A 85 -6.67 -2.96 1.46
CA GLN A 85 -8.08 -2.54 1.49
C GLN A 85 -8.29 -1.20 0.77
N PHE A 86 -7.20 -0.51 0.41
CA PHE A 86 -7.28 0.81 -0.19
C PHE A 86 -7.51 0.74 -1.70
N ASP A 87 -8.24 1.74 -2.19
CA ASP A 87 -8.55 1.91 -3.61
C ASP A 87 -7.27 1.80 -4.47
N GLU A 88 -7.27 0.82 -5.37
CA GLU A 88 -6.18 0.58 -6.31
C GLU A 88 -5.85 1.82 -7.16
N ASP A 89 -6.83 2.65 -7.46
CA ASP A 89 -6.67 3.87 -8.24
C ASP A 89 -5.68 4.87 -7.64
N ILE A 90 -5.48 4.79 -6.33
CA ILE A 90 -4.62 5.72 -5.58
C ILE A 90 -3.29 5.06 -5.22
N PHE A 91 -3.34 3.79 -4.80
CA PHE A 91 -2.19 3.14 -4.19
C PHE A 91 -1.43 2.20 -5.11
N ALA A 92 -2.07 1.59 -6.14
CA ALA A 92 -1.36 0.64 -7.00
C ALA A 92 -0.19 1.30 -7.74
N HIS A 93 -0.40 2.49 -8.32
CA HIS A 93 0.69 3.21 -8.99
C HIS A 93 1.87 3.51 -8.03
N ARG A 94 1.58 3.89 -6.78
CA ARG A 94 2.59 4.18 -5.75
C ARG A 94 3.36 2.93 -5.34
N ALA A 95 2.65 1.81 -5.15
CA ALA A 95 3.25 0.53 -4.82
C ALA A 95 4.20 0.05 -5.94
N LEU A 96 3.77 0.18 -7.21
CA LEU A 96 4.61 -0.13 -8.36
C LEU A 96 5.83 0.78 -8.45
N GLN A 97 5.68 2.08 -8.22
CA GLN A 97 6.81 3.02 -8.18
C GLN A 97 7.79 2.71 -7.05
N ALA A 98 7.30 2.21 -5.92
CA ALA A 98 8.14 1.75 -4.81
C ALA A 98 8.85 0.42 -5.12
N GLY A 99 8.45 -0.31 -6.16
CA GLY A 99 9.08 -1.54 -6.62
C GLY A 99 8.23 -2.81 -6.44
N ALA A 100 6.97 -2.68 -6.02
CA ALA A 100 6.04 -3.82 -6.03
C ALA A 100 5.85 -4.34 -7.48
N ARG A 101 5.56 -5.64 -7.60
CA ARG A 101 5.27 -6.32 -8.86
C ARG A 101 3.82 -6.77 -8.96
N GLY A 102 3.03 -6.52 -7.93
CA GLY A 102 1.59 -6.80 -7.96
C GLY A 102 0.84 -5.95 -6.98
N TYR A 103 -0.44 -5.74 -7.27
CA TYR A 103 -1.40 -5.10 -6.38
C TYR A 103 -2.69 -5.90 -6.39
N LEU A 104 -3.17 -6.27 -5.21
CA LEU A 104 -4.41 -7.01 -5.00
C LEU A 104 -5.23 -6.32 -3.92
N MET A 105 -6.53 -6.24 -4.15
CA MET A 105 -7.46 -5.89 -3.08
C MET A 105 -7.58 -7.09 -2.11
N LYS A 106 -7.61 -6.84 -0.80
CA LYS A 106 -7.77 -7.92 0.20
C LYS A 106 -9.05 -8.72 0.01
N SER A 107 -10.10 -8.09 -0.49
CA SER A 107 -11.38 -8.75 -0.84
C SER A 107 -11.24 -9.81 -1.94
N GLU A 108 -10.23 -9.69 -2.80
CA GLU A 108 -9.97 -10.57 -3.95
C GLU A 108 -8.81 -11.55 -3.69
N ALA A 109 -8.17 -11.46 -2.53
CA ALA A 109 -6.92 -12.18 -2.24
C ALA A 109 -7.05 -13.69 -2.42
N THR A 110 -8.16 -14.30 -1.98
CA THR A 110 -8.34 -15.76 -2.04
C THR A 110 -8.39 -16.30 -3.48
N GLU A 111 -8.94 -15.52 -4.41
CA GLU A 111 -9.11 -15.93 -5.80
C GLU A 111 -7.88 -15.62 -6.66
N SER A 112 -7.18 -14.53 -6.35
CA SER A 112 -6.17 -13.94 -7.24
C SER A 112 -4.73 -14.12 -6.77
N VAL A 113 -4.47 -14.44 -5.49
CA VAL A 113 -3.10 -14.51 -4.93
C VAL A 113 -2.23 -15.54 -5.64
N LEU A 114 -2.75 -16.72 -5.98
CA LEU A 114 -1.95 -17.74 -6.67
C LEU A 114 -1.53 -17.28 -8.06
N THR A 115 -2.48 -16.75 -8.82
CA THR A 115 -2.22 -16.20 -10.16
C THR A 115 -1.22 -15.05 -10.09
N ALA A 116 -1.36 -14.17 -9.07
CA ALA A 116 -0.42 -13.08 -8.86
C ALA A 116 1.00 -13.57 -8.55
N ILE A 117 1.14 -14.57 -7.68
CA ILE A 117 2.44 -15.20 -7.36
C ILE A 117 3.07 -15.80 -8.63
N GLU A 118 2.34 -16.60 -9.39
CA GLU A 118 2.83 -17.20 -10.63
C GLU A 118 3.28 -16.13 -11.64
N GLN A 119 2.49 -15.08 -11.81
CA GLN A 119 2.77 -14.00 -12.75
C GLN A 119 4.01 -13.20 -12.35
N VAL A 120 4.17 -12.83 -11.08
CA VAL A 120 5.36 -12.08 -10.65
C VAL A 120 6.62 -12.95 -10.63
N MET A 121 6.50 -14.25 -10.36
CA MET A 121 7.62 -15.20 -10.41
C MET A 121 8.10 -15.43 -11.84
N SER A 122 7.21 -15.35 -12.84
CA SER A 122 7.59 -15.38 -14.25
C SER A 122 8.19 -14.06 -14.76
N GLY A 123 8.29 -13.03 -13.89
CA GLY A 123 8.85 -11.72 -14.22
C GLY A 123 7.82 -10.68 -14.68
N GLY A 124 6.54 -11.03 -14.68
CA GLY A 124 5.42 -10.12 -15.01
C GLY A 124 5.06 -9.16 -13.86
N ILE A 125 3.99 -8.41 -14.11
CA ILE A 125 3.34 -7.54 -13.13
C ILE A 125 1.89 -7.98 -13.03
N HIS A 126 1.35 -8.08 -11.81
CA HIS A 126 -0.05 -8.43 -11.60
C HIS A 126 -0.86 -7.21 -11.16
N LEU A 127 -1.88 -6.88 -11.94
CA LEU A 127 -2.81 -5.77 -11.69
C LEU A 127 -4.21 -6.18 -12.10
N SER A 128 -5.22 -5.49 -11.56
CA SER A 128 -6.58 -5.62 -12.09
C SER A 128 -6.65 -5.08 -13.54
N PRO A 129 -7.58 -5.58 -14.38
CA PRO A 129 -7.78 -5.05 -15.73
C PRO A 129 -8.10 -3.54 -15.74
N ARG A 130 -8.80 -3.07 -14.70
CA ARG A 130 -9.11 -1.65 -14.50
C ARG A 130 -7.83 -0.82 -14.31
N MET A 131 -6.91 -1.31 -13.47
CA MET A 131 -5.67 -0.62 -13.19
C MET A 131 -4.71 -0.66 -14.39
N GLU A 132 -4.65 -1.76 -15.11
CA GLU A 132 -3.88 -1.86 -16.36
C GLU A 132 -4.34 -0.81 -17.38
N ALA A 133 -5.65 -0.73 -17.62
CA ALA A 133 -6.23 0.28 -18.52
C ALA A 133 -5.91 1.71 -18.08
N LYS A 134 -5.96 1.97 -16.76
CA LYS A 134 -5.66 3.29 -16.18
C LYS A 134 -4.17 3.66 -16.33
N LEU A 135 -3.27 2.71 -16.11
CA LEU A 135 -1.84 2.95 -16.31
C LEU A 135 -1.53 3.27 -17.77
N LEU A 136 -2.14 2.53 -18.70
CA LEU A 136 -2.00 2.82 -20.14
C LEU A 136 -2.55 4.21 -20.50
N SER A 137 -3.72 4.59 -19.97
CA SER A 137 -4.27 5.94 -20.22
C SER A 137 -3.41 7.06 -19.65
N ASN A 138 -2.72 6.83 -18.54
CA ASN A 138 -1.79 7.80 -17.95
C ASN A 138 -0.50 7.99 -18.80
N MET A 139 -0.14 7.02 -19.64
CA MET A 139 0.96 7.17 -20.61
C MET A 139 0.58 8.11 -21.76
N PHE A 140 -0.73 8.32 -22.01
CA PHE A 140 -1.27 9.22 -23.02
C PHE A 140 -2.25 10.22 -22.35
N PRO A 141 -1.74 11.17 -21.54
CA PRO A 141 -2.61 12.05 -20.76
C PRO A 141 -3.40 12.99 -21.66
N ASP A 142 -4.71 13.04 -21.48
CA ASP A 142 -5.54 14.06 -22.07
C ASP A 142 -5.22 15.42 -21.40
N PRO A 143 -4.83 16.45 -22.14
CA PRO A 143 -4.56 17.77 -21.59
C PRO A 143 -5.73 18.39 -20.82
N ALA A 144 -6.96 17.95 -21.10
CA ALA A 144 -8.19 18.41 -20.42
C ALA A 144 -8.39 17.75 -19.05
N SER A 145 -7.71 16.66 -18.73
CA SER A 145 -7.88 15.88 -17.48
C SER A 145 -7.09 16.47 -16.30
N ARG A 146 -7.32 17.74 -15.94
CA ARG A 146 -6.71 18.42 -14.79
C ARG A 146 -7.58 18.40 -13.53
N ALA A 147 -8.46 17.41 -13.35
CA ALA A 147 -9.27 17.31 -12.14
C ALA A 147 -8.40 17.15 -10.87
N PRO A 148 -8.81 17.73 -9.73
CA PRO A 148 -8.17 17.47 -8.43
C PRO A 148 -8.18 15.98 -8.16
N SER A 149 -7.02 15.38 -7.93
CA SER A 149 -6.93 13.93 -7.72
C SER A 149 -5.99 13.62 -6.57
N MET A 150 -6.38 12.66 -5.73
CA MET A 150 -5.54 12.08 -4.67
C MET A 150 -4.23 11.52 -5.22
N ALA A 151 -4.19 11.11 -6.48
CA ALA A 151 -2.98 10.64 -7.15
C ALA A 151 -1.86 11.70 -7.24
N ARG A 152 -2.19 12.99 -7.10
CA ARG A 152 -1.22 14.10 -7.11
C ARG A 152 -0.54 14.35 -5.77
N LEU A 153 -1.04 13.76 -4.70
CA LEU A 153 -0.44 13.90 -3.38
C LEU A 153 0.85 13.09 -3.30
N SER A 154 1.88 13.62 -2.67
CA SER A 154 3.02 12.81 -2.26
C SER A 154 2.61 11.80 -1.19
N ASN A 155 3.42 10.78 -0.93
CA ASN A 155 3.12 9.80 0.13
C ASN A 155 2.93 10.48 1.49
N ARG A 156 3.75 11.46 1.83
CA ARG A 156 3.63 12.23 3.08
C ARG A 156 2.39 13.10 3.15
N GLU A 157 1.99 13.75 2.06
CA GLU A 157 0.74 14.51 2.00
C GLU A 157 -0.47 13.60 2.16
N LEU A 158 -0.46 12.44 1.49
CA LEU A 158 -1.55 11.46 1.61
C LEU A 158 -1.64 10.92 3.05
N GLN A 159 -0.51 10.62 3.69
CA GLN A 159 -0.44 10.19 5.08
C GLN A 159 -1.02 11.25 6.04
N VAL A 160 -0.64 12.52 5.87
CA VAL A 160 -1.21 13.63 6.65
C VAL A 160 -2.72 13.74 6.40
N PHE A 161 -3.17 13.58 5.17
CA PHE A 161 -4.59 13.61 4.81
C PHE A 161 -5.38 12.49 5.48
N GLN A 162 -4.84 11.26 5.49
CA GLN A 162 -5.45 10.12 6.20
C GLN A 162 -5.59 10.35 7.69
N LEU A 163 -4.52 10.85 8.35
CA LEU A 163 -4.53 11.13 9.78
C LEU A 163 -5.50 12.26 10.15
N LEU A 164 -5.63 13.28 9.30
CA LEU A 164 -6.68 14.32 9.44
C LEU A 164 -8.09 13.70 9.33
N GLY A 165 -8.28 12.77 8.40
CA GLY A 165 -9.55 12.03 8.24
C GLY A 165 -9.86 11.13 9.43
N ALA A 166 -8.86 10.55 10.07
CA ALA A 166 -8.99 9.82 11.33
C ALA A 166 -9.30 10.73 12.54
N GLY A 167 -9.34 12.05 12.36
CA GLY A 167 -9.69 13.02 13.39
C GLY A 167 -8.51 13.54 14.22
N MET A 168 -7.28 13.22 13.85
CA MET A 168 -6.10 13.69 14.57
C MET A 168 -5.86 15.19 14.34
N THR A 169 -5.45 15.86 15.39
CA THR A 169 -5.03 17.27 15.38
C THR A 169 -3.64 17.42 14.73
N THR A 170 -3.29 18.63 14.30
CA THR A 170 -1.96 18.93 13.76
C THR A 170 -0.83 18.53 14.72
N THR A 171 -1.04 18.73 16.02
CA THR A 171 -0.06 18.37 17.07
C THR A 171 0.12 16.85 17.18
N GLU A 172 -0.99 16.10 17.20
CA GLU A 172 -0.96 14.64 17.27
C GLU A 172 -0.31 14.04 16.01
N ILE A 173 -0.62 14.59 14.84
CA ILE A 173 0.01 14.18 13.57
C ILE A 173 1.53 14.45 13.61
N ALA A 174 1.94 15.62 14.10
CA ALA A 174 3.35 15.96 14.24
C ALA A 174 4.11 14.98 15.14
N GLN A 175 3.52 14.62 16.28
CA GLN A 175 4.06 13.61 17.20
C GLN A 175 4.12 12.23 16.56
N HIS A 176 3.02 11.80 15.94
CA HIS A 176 2.90 10.50 15.29
C HIS A 176 3.93 10.31 14.17
N LEU A 177 4.12 11.33 13.32
CA LEU A 177 5.06 11.30 12.20
C LEU A 177 6.49 11.70 12.57
N LYS A 178 6.73 12.10 13.84
CA LYS A 178 8.02 12.62 14.32
C LYS A 178 8.50 13.83 13.51
N LEU A 179 7.57 14.73 13.18
CA LEU A 179 7.81 15.96 12.41
C LEU A 179 7.48 17.20 13.27
N SER A 180 7.92 18.38 12.81
CA SER A 180 7.54 19.63 13.48
C SER A 180 6.09 20.00 13.17
N HIS A 181 5.42 20.71 14.09
CA HIS A 181 4.09 21.28 13.87
C HIS A 181 4.06 22.14 12.58
N LYS A 182 5.10 22.95 12.37
CA LYS A 182 5.24 23.78 11.16
C LYS A 182 5.29 22.96 9.88
N THR A 183 5.93 21.80 9.91
CA THR A 183 5.99 20.89 8.75
C THR A 183 4.60 20.35 8.41
N ILE A 184 3.80 19.97 9.41
CA ILE A 184 2.43 19.51 9.18
C ILE A 184 1.54 20.64 8.64
N GLU A 185 1.67 21.86 9.15
CA GLU A 185 0.95 23.02 8.59
C GLU A 185 1.31 23.24 7.12
N THR A 186 2.57 23.11 6.75
CA THR A 186 3.01 23.18 5.33
C THR A 186 2.33 22.10 4.48
N TYR A 187 2.25 20.85 4.97
CA TYR A 187 1.53 19.80 4.26
C TYR A 187 0.04 20.11 4.12
N ARG A 188 -0.60 20.67 5.14
CA ARG A 188 -2.01 21.08 5.09
C ARG A 188 -2.26 22.17 4.03
N GLU A 189 -1.35 23.14 3.89
CA GLU A 189 -1.44 24.16 2.84
C GLU A 189 -1.28 23.51 1.43
N HIS A 190 -0.30 22.64 1.26
CA HIS A 190 -0.11 21.91 0.00
C HIS A 190 -1.34 21.05 -0.36
N LEU A 191 -1.94 20.37 0.63
CA LEU A 191 -3.15 19.59 0.45
C LEU A 191 -4.31 20.44 -0.04
N LYS A 192 -4.57 21.60 0.60
CA LYS A 192 -5.62 22.53 0.16
C LYS A 192 -5.40 22.95 -1.29
N HIS A 193 -4.17 23.34 -1.63
CA HIS A 193 -3.84 23.76 -3.00
C HIS A 193 -4.00 22.63 -4.02
N LYS A 194 -3.45 21.43 -3.75
CA LYS A 194 -3.49 20.30 -4.68
C LYS A 194 -4.89 19.72 -4.88
N LEU A 195 -5.72 19.76 -3.83
CA LEU A 195 -7.10 19.29 -3.86
C LEU A 195 -8.12 20.39 -4.19
N ASN A 196 -7.64 21.62 -4.43
CA ASN A 196 -8.46 22.79 -4.73
C ASN A 196 -9.54 23.05 -3.66
N LEU A 197 -9.15 23.00 -2.39
CA LEU A 197 -10.01 23.19 -1.24
C LEU A 197 -9.86 24.62 -0.69
N PRO A 198 -10.99 25.33 -0.40
CA PRO A 198 -10.93 26.74 -0.07
C PRO A 198 -10.37 27.03 1.33
N ASP A 199 -10.53 26.12 2.28
CA ASP A 199 -10.18 26.35 3.67
C ASP A 199 -9.83 25.06 4.45
N ALA A 200 -9.39 25.22 5.70
CA ALA A 200 -9.00 24.12 6.56
C ALA A 200 -10.18 23.21 6.96
N LEU A 201 -11.39 23.75 7.05
CA LEU A 201 -12.59 22.98 7.39
C LEU A 201 -12.96 22.06 6.24
N SER A 202 -12.91 22.56 5.02
CA SER A 202 -13.13 21.78 3.79
C SER A 202 -12.09 20.65 3.65
N LEU A 203 -10.84 20.90 4.01
CA LEU A 203 -9.79 19.88 4.04
C LEU A 203 -10.14 18.76 5.02
N VAL A 204 -10.51 19.09 6.26
CA VAL A 204 -10.87 18.09 7.29
C VAL A 204 -12.12 17.31 6.89
N ARG A 205 -13.14 17.98 6.33
CA ARG A 205 -14.36 17.30 5.84
C ARG A 205 -14.04 16.33 4.70
N SER A 206 -13.26 16.76 3.73
CA SER A 206 -12.84 15.91 2.60
C SER A 206 -12.04 14.70 3.10
N ALA A 207 -11.13 14.90 4.05
CA ALA A 207 -10.34 13.83 4.65
C ALA A 207 -11.21 12.82 5.42
N LYS A 208 -12.19 13.29 6.22
CA LYS A 208 -13.12 12.42 6.94
C LYS A 208 -13.98 11.60 5.99
N SER A 209 -14.60 12.24 5.02
CA SER A 209 -15.43 11.55 4.01
C SER A 209 -14.62 10.48 3.28
N TRP A 210 -13.37 10.77 2.94
CA TRP A 210 -12.51 9.81 2.27
C TRP A 210 -12.17 8.58 3.12
N VAL A 211 -11.90 8.77 4.42
CA VAL A 211 -11.63 7.66 5.37
C VAL A 211 -12.91 6.86 5.64
N GLU A 212 -14.08 7.52 5.69
CA GLU A 212 -15.38 6.85 5.89
C GLU A 212 -15.76 5.99 4.69
N ILE A 213 -15.54 6.45 3.47
CA ILE A 213 -15.78 5.66 2.24
C ILE A 213 -14.90 4.40 2.25
N GLY A 214 -13.63 4.52 2.65
CA GLY A 214 -12.74 3.37 2.79
C GLY A 214 -13.16 2.36 3.88
N LYS A 215 -13.94 2.79 4.88
CA LYS A 215 -14.49 1.91 5.92
C LYS A 215 -15.82 1.25 5.55
N LEU A 216 -16.54 1.79 4.57
CA LEU A 216 -17.82 1.24 4.08
C LEU A 216 -17.65 0.11 3.07
N THR A 217 -16.42 -0.17 2.66
CA THR A 217 -16.04 -1.28 1.77
C THR A 217 -15.48 -2.49 2.53
N ASP A 218 -15.60 -2.49 3.86
CA ASP A 218 -15.25 -3.62 4.75
C ASP A 218 -16.42 -4.61 4.92
#